data_8e3a847d6cf19473821b5f942fafbc91
#
_entry.id   8e3a847d6cf19473821b5f942fafbc91
#
_cell.length_a   1.000
_cell.length_b   1.000
_cell.length_c   1.000
_cell.angle_alpha   90.00
_cell.angle_beta   90.00
_cell.angle_gamma   90.00
#
_symmetry.space_group_name_H-M   'P 1'
#
loop_
_entity.id
_entity.type
_entity.pdbx_description
1 polymer ?
#
loop_
_entity_poly.entity_id
_entity_poly.type
_entity_poly.pdbx_seq_one_letter_code
_entity_poly.pdbx_strand_id
1 'polypeptide(L)'
;MIAIIDYDAGNVKSVEKALQALNQDVVITNDKATLLAADKVILPGVGAFGDAMEKLQAYGLVEVIRELVEMKKPFLGICLGLQLMFEESEESPGVKGLGLLKGKIVRFPQSELKVPQIGWNSLEFPKESVLFNGIRSGEYVYFVHSYYLKAEEDIVAATTEYGVTVHAAVEKGNIFACQFHPEKSSGVGLNILKNFVEYKED
;
A
#
# COMPACT_ATOMS: atom_id res chain seq x y z
N MET A 1 -16.75 2.46 -9.67
CA MET A 1 -15.71 1.57 -10.24
C MET A 1 -14.38 1.82 -9.54
N ILE A 2 -13.67 0.78 -9.13
CA ILE A 2 -12.32 0.83 -8.55
C ILE A 2 -11.31 0.33 -9.58
N ALA A 3 -10.25 1.10 -9.84
CA ALA A 3 -9.19 0.67 -10.74
C ALA A 3 -7.99 0.12 -9.95
N ILE A 4 -7.47 -1.02 -10.38
CA ILE A 4 -6.22 -1.60 -9.93
C ILE A 4 -5.18 -1.35 -11.01
N ILE A 5 -4.09 -0.67 -10.68
CA ILE A 5 -3.00 -0.36 -11.62
C ILE A 5 -2.28 -1.65 -12.00
N ASP A 6 -2.22 -1.94 -13.29
CA ASP A 6 -1.49 -3.07 -13.86
C ASP A 6 -0.19 -2.59 -14.52
N TYR A 7 0.93 -2.90 -13.90
CA TYR A 7 2.27 -2.64 -14.42
C TYR A 7 3.11 -3.92 -14.43
N ASP A 8 2.49 -5.06 -14.71
CA ASP A 8 3.07 -6.40 -14.62
C ASP A 8 3.60 -6.75 -13.21
N ALA A 9 3.05 -6.14 -12.18
CA ALA A 9 3.27 -6.57 -10.81
C ALA A 9 2.33 -7.72 -10.47
N GLY A 10 2.84 -8.74 -9.83
CA GLY A 10 2.02 -9.87 -9.41
C GLY A 10 0.96 -9.48 -8.37
N ASN A 11 0.04 -10.40 -8.10
CA ASN A 11 -0.99 -10.33 -7.06
C ASN A 11 -2.22 -9.43 -7.35
N VAL A 12 -2.32 -8.79 -8.51
CA VAL A 12 -3.50 -7.97 -8.89
C VAL A 12 -4.81 -8.77 -8.81
N LYS A 13 -4.79 -10.06 -9.16
CA LYS A 13 -5.97 -10.94 -9.12
C LYS A 13 -6.47 -11.25 -7.70
N SER A 14 -5.58 -11.29 -6.71
CA SER A 14 -6.00 -11.50 -5.32
C SER A 14 -6.71 -10.27 -4.76
N VAL A 15 -6.22 -9.08 -5.09
CA VAL A 15 -6.84 -7.80 -4.73
C VAL A 15 -8.20 -7.66 -5.44
N GLU A 16 -8.27 -7.96 -6.74
CA GLU A 16 -9.52 -7.97 -7.51
C GLU A 16 -10.58 -8.87 -6.85
N LYS A 17 -10.23 -10.12 -6.52
CA LYS A 17 -11.15 -11.07 -5.89
C LYS A 17 -11.64 -10.57 -4.52
N ALA A 18 -10.77 -9.98 -3.72
CA ALA A 18 -11.15 -9.43 -2.42
C ALA A 18 -12.15 -8.26 -2.56
N LEU A 19 -11.96 -7.38 -3.54
CA LEU A 19 -12.89 -6.29 -3.82
C LEU A 19 -14.22 -6.79 -4.43
N GLN A 20 -14.17 -7.79 -5.30
CA GLN A 20 -15.38 -8.44 -5.83
C GLN A 20 -16.20 -9.11 -4.73
N ALA A 21 -15.55 -9.72 -3.73
CA ALA A 21 -16.22 -10.25 -2.55
C ALA A 21 -16.94 -9.18 -1.72
N LEU A 22 -16.53 -7.91 -1.85
CA LEU A 22 -17.19 -6.73 -1.29
C LEU A 22 -18.21 -6.10 -2.27
N ASN A 23 -18.60 -6.83 -3.33
CA ASN A 23 -19.53 -6.39 -4.37
C ASN A 23 -19.10 -5.10 -5.10
N GLN A 24 -17.78 -4.90 -5.28
CA GLN A 24 -17.28 -3.74 -6.00
C GLN A 24 -17.12 -4.03 -7.49
N ASP A 25 -17.39 -3.01 -8.31
CA ASP A 25 -17.03 -2.99 -9.72
C ASP A 25 -15.55 -2.64 -9.85
N VAL A 26 -14.76 -3.57 -10.39
CA VAL A 26 -13.29 -3.51 -10.40
C VAL A 26 -12.76 -3.69 -11.81
N VAL A 27 -11.79 -2.87 -12.19
CA VAL A 27 -11.04 -3.02 -13.44
C VAL A 27 -9.53 -3.07 -13.15
N ILE A 28 -8.83 -4.00 -13.79
CA ILE A 28 -7.37 -4.06 -13.81
C ILE A 28 -6.92 -3.41 -15.12
N THR A 29 -6.13 -2.35 -15.04
CA THR A 29 -5.78 -1.54 -16.22
C THR A 29 -4.51 -0.74 -16.04
N ASN A 30 -3.84 -0.44 -17.14
CA ASN A 30 -2.77 0.57 -17.24
C ASN A 30 -3.18 1.73 -18.18
N ASP A 31 -4.43 1.72 -18.69
CA ASP A 31 -4.94 2.79 -19.53
C ASP A 31 -5.19 4.07 -18.71
N LYS A 32 -4.52 5.16 -19.09
CA LYS A 32 -4.61 6.45 -18.40
C LYS A 32 -6.07 6.94 -18.28
N ALA A 33 -6.85 6.86 -19.37
CA ALA A 33 -8.19 7.40 -19.37
C ALA A 33 -9.10 6.64 -18.38
N THR A 34 -8.98 5.31 -18.35
CA THR A 34 -9.70 4.45 -17.41
C THR A 34 -9.30 4.72 -15.96
N LEU A 35 -7.99 4.90 -15.69
CA LEU A 35 -7.49 5.23 -14.35
C LEU A 35 -8.03 6.58 -13.87
N LEU A 36 -8.00 7.60 -14.73
CA LEU A 36 -8.52 8.94 -14.40
C LEU A 36 -10.04 8.97 -14.24
N ALA A 37 -10.78 8.07 -14.90
CA ALA A 37 -12.23 7.96 -14.76
C ALA A 37 -12.68 7.16 -13.52
N ALA A 38 -11.78 6.39 -12.89
CA ALA A 38 -12.10 5.59 -11.71
C ALA A 38 -12.44 6.46 -10.49
N ASP A 39 -13.33 5.96 -9.61
CA ASP A 39 -13.67 6.62 -8.36
C ASP A 39 -12.55 6.47 -7.32
N LYS A 40 -11.87 5.33 -7.33
CA LYS A 40 -10.76 4.99 -6.43
C LYS A 40 -9.72 4.20 -7.18
N VAL A 41 -8.47 4.29 -6.74
CA VAL A 41 -7.34 3.61 -7.39
C VAL A 41 -6.51 2.85 -6.37
N ILE A 42 -6.08 1.64 -6.74
CA ILE A 42 -5.20 0.80 -5.92
C ILE A 42 -3.91 0.55 -6.70
N LEU A 43 -2.78 0.78 -6.03
CA LEU A 43 -1.45 0.42 -6.49
C LEU A 43 -0.98 -0.82 -5.72
N PRO A 44 -1.19 -2.02 -6.23
CA PRO A 44 -0.62 -3.22 -5.63
C PRO A 44 0.84 -3.35 -6.02
N GLY A 45 1.57 -4.25 -5.37
CA GLY A 45 2.91 -4.59 -5.83
C GLY A 45 3.53 -5.71 -5.05
N VAL A 46 4.33 -6.50 -5.75
CA VAL A 46 5.23 -7.53 -5.20
C VAL A 46 6.53 -7.50 -6.00
N GLY A 47 7.62 -7.99 -5.42
CA GLY A 47 8.93 -7.99 -6.06
C GLY A 47 9.83 -6.84 -5.59
N ALA A 48 10.81 -6.44 -6.41
CA ALA A 48 11.82 -5.48 -6.06
C ALA A 48 11.39 -4.04 -6.38
N PHE A 49 11.79 -3.09 -5.53
CA PHE A 49 11.48 -1.66 -5.66
C PHE A 49 11.94 -1.07 -7.01
N GLY A 50 13.19 -1.35 -7.41
CA GLY A 50 13.75 -0.82 -8.64
C GLY A 50 13.04 -1.31 -9.89
N ASP A 51 12.77 -2.61 -9.97
CA ASP A 51 12.08 -3.23 -11.11
C ASP A 51 10.65 -2.66 -11.25
N ALA A 52 9.98 -2.46 -10.12
CA ALA A 52 8.63 -1.87 -10.11
C ALA A 52 8.64 -0.42 -10.59
N MET A 53 9.60 0.40 -10.15
CA MET A 53 9.73 1.78 -10.62
C MET A 53 10.07 1.86 -12.10
N GLU A 54 10.95 0.97 -12.59
CA GLU A 54 11.27 0.88 -14.03
C GLU A 54 10.02 0.58 -14.86
N LYS A 55 9.20 -0.38 -14.43
CA LYS A 55 7.94 -0.72 -15.10
C LYS A 55 6.94 0.44 -15.07
N LEU A 56 6.74 1.08 -13.91
CA LEU A 56 5.87 2.25 -13.82
C LEU A 56 6.30 3.37 -14.77
N GLN A 57 7.61 3.60 -14.93
CA GLN A 57 8.15 4.55 -15.89
C GLN A 57 7.93 4.12 -17.33
N ALA A 58 8.22 2.86 -17.65
CA ALA A 58 8.05 2.31 -19.00
C ALA A 58 6.59 2.38 -19.49
N TYR A 59 5.63 2.18 -18.60
CA TYR A 59 4.19 2.32 -18.90
C TYR A 59 3.68 3.77 -18.83
N GLY A 60 4.54 4.75 -18.49
CA GLY A 60 4.12 6.15 -18.33
C GLY A 60 3.18 6.40 -17.15
N LEU A 61 3.14 5.48 -16.19
CA LEU A 61 2.20 5.52 -15.06
C LEU A 61 2.62 6.46 -13.93
N VAL A 62 3.89 6.86 -13.86
CA VAL A 62 4.39 7.75 -12.80
C VAL A 62 3.62 9.08 -12.80
N GLU A 63 3.49 9.73 -13.96
CA GLU A 63 2.76 10.99 -14.08
C GLU A 63 1.25 10.80 -13.90
N VAL A 64 0.70 9.67 -14.35
CA VAL A 64 -0.72 9.34 -14.12
C VAL A 64 -1.02 9.20 -12.63
N ILE A 65 -0.15 8.54 -11.87
CA ILE A 65 -0.31 8.40 -10.41
C ILE A 65 -0.25 9.76 -9.72
N ARG A 66 0.68 10.64 -10.11
CA ARG A 66 0.74 12.00 -9.58
C ARG A 66 -0.54 12.77 -9.86
N GLU A 67 -1.03 12.73 -11.09
CA GLU A 67 -2.29 13.37 -11.50
C GLU A 67 -3.49 12.85 -10.66
N LEU A 68 -3.58 11.54 -10.45
CA LEU A 68 -4.62 10.93 -9.61
C LEU A 68 -4.61 11.45 -8.16
N VAL A 69 -3.42 11.57 -7.59
CA VAL A 69 -3.25 12.08 -6.21
C VAL A 69 -3.57 13.58 -6.14
N GLU A 70 -3.15 14.38 -7.12
CA GLU A 70 -3.47 15.81 -7.23
C GLU A 70 -4.98 16.04 -7.41
N MET A 71 -5.67 15.16 -8.15
CA MET A 71 -7.13 15.15 -8.28
C MET A 71 -7.84 14.70 -6.99
N LYS A 72 -7.09 14.40 -5.93
CA LYS A 72 -7.58 13.91 -4.63
C LYS A 72 -8.40 12.62 -4.72
N LYS A 73 -8.14 11.79 -5.72
CA LYS A 73 -8.77 10.47 -5.76
C LYS A 73 -8.27 9.59 -4.62
N PRO A 74 -9.18 8.89 -3.92
CA PRO A 74 -8.76 7.92 -2.91
C PRO A 74 -7.80 6.89 -3.52
N PHE A 75 -6.59 6.83 -2.98
CA PHE A 75 -5.47 6.06 -3.53
C PHE A 75 -4.88 5.14 -2.47
N LEU A 76 -4.88 3.82 -2.71
CA LEU A 76 -4.37 2.82 -1.77
C LEU A 76 -3.16 2.09 -2.31
N GLY A 77 -2.00 2.19 -1.63
CA GLY A 77 -0.83 1.35 -1.87
C GLY A 77 -0.84 0.08 -1.02
N ILE A 78 -0.58 -1.08 -1.64
CA ILE A 78 -0.52 -2.36 -0.94
C ILE A 78 0.87 -2.97 -1.09
N CYS A 79 1.52 -3.31 0.03
CA CYS A 79 2.82 -3.94 0.15
C CYS A 79 3.91 -3.13 -0.58
N LEU A 80 4.46 -3.61 -1.70
CA LEU A 80 5.39 -2.83 -2.50
C LEU A 80 4.77 -1.50 -2.96
N GLY A 81 3.46 -1.46 -3.21
CA GLY A 81 2.74 -0.23 -3.55
C GLY A 81 2.85 0.85 -2.47
N LEU A 82 2.85 0.49 -1.18
CA LEU A 82 3.20 1.43 -0.10
C LEU A 82 4.62 1.96 -0.30
N GLN A 83 5.59 1.07 -0.50
CA GLN A 83 7.01 1.44 -0.59
C GLN A 83 7.28 2.40 -1.75
N LEU A 84 6.67 2.15 -2.90
CA LEU A 84 6.81 2.98 -4.11
C LEU A 84 6.34 4.44 -3.92
N MET A 85 5.45 4.70 -2.97
CA MET A 85 4.95 6.07 -2.70
C MET A 85 5.99 6.98 -2.06
N PHE A 86 7.04 6.42 -1.46
CA PHE A 86 8.09 7.16 -0.77
C PHE A 86 9.25 7.56 -1.70
N GLU A 87 10.27 8.20 -1.14
CA GLU A 87 11.33 8.87 -1.93
C GLU A 87 12.38 7.89 -2.44
N GLU A 88 12.75 6.89 -1.63
CA GLU A 88 13.84 5.97 -1.95
C GLU A 88 13.78 4.67 -1.13
N SER A 89 14.53 3.67 -1.57
CA SER A 89 14.65 2.38 -0.91
C SER A 89 16.09 1.88 -0.88
N GLU A 90 16.51 1.35 0.28
CA GLU A 90 17.80 0.67 0.41
C GLU A 90 17.89 -0.62 -0.43
N GLU A 91 16.73 -1.17 -0.87
CA GLU A 91 16.70 -2.31 -1.79
C GLU A 91 17.27 -1.98 -3.17
N SER A 92 17.11 -0.73 -3.61
CA SER A 92 17.51 -0.29 -4.95
C SER A 92 18.21 1.07 -4.85
N PRO A 93 19.46 1.13 -4.39
CA PRO A 93 20.19 2.37 -4.20
C PRO A 93 20.25 3.20 -5.48
N GLY A 94 19.92 4.49 -5.37
CA GLY A 94 19.90 5.43 -6.49
C GLY A 94 18.61 5.47 -7.31
N VAL A 95 17.69 4.52 -7.10
CA VAL A 95 16.36 4.57 -7.71
C VAL A 95 15.44 5.43 -6.85
N LYS A 96 14.80 6.43 -7.46
CA LYS A 96 13.81 7.26 -6.80
C LYS A 96 12.43 6.65 -6.91
N GLY A 97 11.67 6.71 -5.82
CA GLY A 97 10.26 6.35 -5.79
C GLY A 97 9.37 7.44 -6.37
N LEU A 98 8.08 7.32 -6.16
CA LEU A 98 7.07 8.28 -6.63
C LEU A 98 7.19 9.63 -5.91
N GLY A 99 7.73 9.66 -4.68
CA GLY A 99 7.93 10.88 -3.90
C GLY A 99 6.61 11.57 -3.50
N LEU A 100 5.53 10.81 -3.34
CA LEU A 100 4.23 11.33 -2.90
C LEU A 100 4.22 11.64 -1.40
N LEU A 101 5.01 10.89 -0.64
CA LEU A 101 5.15 10.98 0.82
C LEU A 101 6.63 11.04 1.19
N LYS A 102 6.94 11.71 2.31
CA LYS A 102 8.32 11.84 2.80
C LYS A 102 8.69 10.68 3.70
N GLY A 103 9.86 10.15 3.45
CA GLY A 103 10.43 9.03 4.18
C GLY A 103 11.12 8.05 3.25
N LYS A 104 11.68 7.01 3.83
CA LYS A 104 12.47 6.02 3.09
C LYS A 104 12.15 4.60 3.53
N ILE A 105 12.44 3.69 2.62
CA ILE A 105 12.31 2.26 2.82
C ILE A 105 13.68 1.71 3.20
N VAL A 106 13.77 1.09 4.38
CA VAL A 106 15.03 0.59 4.92
C VAL A 106 14.97 -0.93 5.14
N ARG A 107 16.12 -1.59 5.13
CA ARG A 107 16.22 -3.01 5.42
C ARG A 107 16.04 -3.27 6.91
N PHE A 108 15.43 -4.42 7.26
CA PHE A 108 15.45 -4.88 8.65
C PHE A 108 16.88 -5.01 9.17
N PRO A 109 17.14 -4.53 10.41
CA PRO A 109 18.47 -4.70 11.02
C PRO A 109 18.80 -6.19 11.21
N GLN A 110 20.08 -6.48 11.24
CA GLN A 110 20.52 -7.83 11.57
C GLN A 110 20.12 -8.18 13.02
N SER A 111 19.40 -9.26 13.19
CA SER A 111 18.89 -9.76 14.47
C SER A 111 18.73 -11.28 14.42
N GLU A 112 18.24 -11.89 15.50
CA GLU A 112 17.87 -13.32 15.51
C GLU A 112 16.58 -13.61 14.75
N LEU A 113 15.80 -12.58 14.42
CA LEU A 113 14.56 -12.73 13.64
C LEU A 113 14.88 -13.00 12.18
N LYS A 114 14.08 -13.84 11.57
CA LYS A 114 14.22 -14.17 10.14
C LYS A 114 13.78 -12.98 9.27
N VAL A 115 14.58 -12.69 8.24
CA VAL A 115 14.23 -11.73 7.17
C VAL A 115 14.18 -12.52 5.86
N PRO A 116 13.07 -12.42 5.10
CA PRO A 116 11.91 -11.55 5.28
C PRO A 116 11.03 -11.90 6.48
N GLN A 117 10.31 -10.90 7.03
CA GLN A 117 9.15 -11.14 7.87
C GLN A 117 8.08 -11.80 7.00
N ILE A 118 7.72 -13.05 7.29
CA ILE A 118 6.66 -13.80 6.62
C ILE A 118 5.72 -14.35 7.67
N GLY A 119 4.45 -13.97 7.61
CA GLY A 119 3.43 -14.48 8.50
C GLY A 119 2.53 -13.41 9.08
N TRP A 120 1.76 -13.83 10.09
CA TRP A 120 0.79 -12.98 10.77
C TRP A 120 1.46 -12.21 11.89
N ASN A 121 1.11 -10.93 12.00
CA ASN A 121 1.54 -10.09 13.10
C ASN A 121 0.44 -9.08 13.45
N SER A 122 0.43 -8.63 14.71
CA SER A 122 -0.60 -7.74 15.23
C SER A 122 -0.34 -6.28 14.85
N LEU A 123 -1.42 -5.51 14.74
CA LEU A 123 -1.38 -4.07 14.51
C LEU A 123 -1.68 -3.30 15.78
N GLU A 124 -0.94 -2.20 15.97
CA GLU A 124 -1.24 -1.16 16.94
C GLU A 124 -1.56 0.14 16.22
N PHE A 125 -2.50 0.92 16.73
CA PHE A 125 -2.97 2.16 16.11
C PHE A 125 -2.56 3.36 16.93
N PRO A 126 -1.51 4.12 16.52
CA PRO A 126 -1.05 5.30 17.24
C PRO A 126 -2.03 6.48 17.16
N LYS A 127 -2.91 6.47 16.17
CA LYS A 127 -3.96 7.48 15.98
C LYS A 127 -5.19 6.89 15.28
N GLU A 128 -6.29 7.62 15.30
CA GLU A 128 -7.47 7.28 14.51
C GLU A 128 -7.17 7.32 13.01
N SER A 129 -7.76 6.43 12.26
CA SER A 129 -7.58 6.28 10.83
C SER A 129 -8.82 5.72 10.18
N VAL A 130 -9.13 6.20 8.99
CA VAL A 130 -10.25 5.70 8.19
C VAL A 130 -10.10 4.21 7.90
N LEU A 131 -8.90 3.76 7.52
CA LEU A 131 -8.66 2.34 7.18
C LEU A 131 -8.95 1.40 8.33
N PHE A 132 -8.75 1.85 9.57
CA PHE A 132 -8.86 0.99 10.76
C PHE A 132 -10.12 1.25 11.58
N ASN A 133 -11.08 2.00 11.02
CA ASN A 133 -12.36 2.22 11.68
C ASN A 133 -13.05 0.88 12.00
N GLY A 134 -13.42 0.69 13.29
CA GLY A 134 -14.05 -0.53 13.79
C GLY A 134 -13.11 -1.73 13.96
N ILE A 135 -11.80 -1.58 13.76
CA ILE A 135 -10.78 -2.61 13.96
C ILE A 135 -10.07 -2.35 15.28
N ARG A 136 -9.83 -3.39 16.07
CA ARG A 136 -9.18 -3.26 17.39
C ARG A 136 -7.68 -3.40 17.28
N SER A 137 -6.92 -2.69 18.11
CA SER A 137 -5.50 -2.97 18.34
C SER A 137 -5.32 -4.43 18.77
N GLY A 138 -4.23 -5.05 18.29
CA GLY A 138 -3.95 -6.45 18.51
C GLY A 138 -4.51 -7.39 17.44
N GLU A 139 -5.31 -6.92 16.49
CA GLU A 139 -5.76 -7.74 15.37
C GLU A 139 -4.61 -8.09 14.43
N TYR A 140 -4.64 -9.31 13.88
CA TYR A 140 -3.55 -9.86 13.08
C TYR A 140 -3.80 -9.69 11.58
N VAL A 141 -2.72 -9.34 10.85
CA VAL A 141 -2.68 -9.25 9.40
C VAL A 141 -1.45 -9.96 8.84
N TYR A 142 -1.45 -10.28 7.55
CA TYR A 142 -0.39 -11.06 6.90
C TYR A 142 0.67 -10.17 6.26
N PHE A 143 1.93 -10.38 6.67
CA PHE A 143 3.12 -9.69 6.17
C PHE A 143 4.01 -10.63 5.35
N VAL A 144 4.67 -10.06 4.34
CA VAL A 144 5.78 -10.68 3.61
C VAL A 144 6.68 -9.59 3.04
N HIS A 145 7.74 -9.20 3.78
CA HIS A 145 8.65 -8.13 3.36
C HIS A 145 10.01 -8.21 4.06
N SER A 146 11.06 -7.73 3.36
CA SER A 146 12.43 -7.62 3.87
C SER A 146 12.84 -6.18 4.20
N TYR A 147 12.08 -5.22 3.67
CA TYR A 147 12.27 -3.79 3.85
C TYR A 147 11.02 -3.18 4.44
N TYR A 148 11.16 -2.12 5.22
CA TYR A 148 10.05 -1.46 5.89
C TYR A 148 10.17 0.05 5.84
N LEU A 149 9.05 0.73 6.02
CA LEU A 149 8.96 2.17 5.99
C LEU A 149 9.49 2.81 7.26
N LYS A 150 10.29 3.88 7.10
CA LYS A 150 10.54 4.94 8.07
C LYS A 150 9.94 6.23 7.53
N ALA A 151 8.70 6.55 7.94
CA ALA A 151 8.05 7.80 7.59
C ALA A 151 8.71 8.98 8.33
N GLU A 152 8.86 10.10 7.63
CA GLU A 152 9.41 11.36 8.15
C GLU A 152 8.33 12.42 8.40
N GLU A 153 7.06 12.04 8.23
CA GLU A 153 5.87 12.86 8.50
C GLU A 153 4.99 12.17 9.54
N ASP A 154 4.10 12.92 10.19
CA ASP A 154 3.08 12.38 11.10
C ASP A 154 1.88 11.79 10.32
N ILE A 155 2.15 10.70 9.61
CA ILE A 155 1.18 10.01 8.75
C ILE A 155 0.95 8.55 9.14
N VAL A 156 1.66 8.06 10.17
CA VAL A 156 1.59 6.64 10.55
C VAL A 156 0.24 6.34 11.19
N ALA A 157 -0.52 5.44 10.54
CA ALA A 157 -1.85 5.03 10.96
C ALA A 157 -1.84 3.68 11.70
N ALA A 158 -0.86 2.82 11.40
CA ALA A 158 -0.67 1.55 12.11
C ALA A 158 0.81 1.19 12.23
N THR A 159 1.16 0.53 13.32
CA THR A 159 2.49 -0.05 13.56
C THR A 159 2.40 -1.52 13.86
N THR A 160 3.52 -2.23 13.72
CA THR A 160 3.71 -3.61 14.21
C THR A 160 5.14 -3.76 14.71
N GLU A 161 5.37 -4.69 15.64
CA GLU A 161 6.69 -4.95 16.19
C GLU A 161 7.31 -6.17 15.53
N TYR A 162 8.52 -6.00 14.97
CA TYR A 162 9.30 -7.10 14.44
C TYR A 162 10.81 -6.85 14.66
N GLY A 163 11.24 -6.89 15.92
CA GLY A 163 12.58 -6.50 16.35
C GLY A 163 12.85 -4.99 16.27
N VAL A 164 12.02 -4.30 15.57
CA VAL A 164 11.90 -2.83 15.48
C VAL A 164 10.43 -2.48 15.32
N THR A 165 10.07 -1.24 15.64
CA THR A 165 8.74 -0.73 15.31
C THR A 165 8.66 -0.45 13.82
N VAL A 166 7.80 -1.19 13.13
CA VAL A 166 7.53 -1.06 11.70
C VAL A 166 6.33 -0.14 11.49
N HIS A 167 6.47 0.89 10.66
CA HIS A 167 5.35 1.70 10.19
C HIS A 167 4.54 0.90 9.19
N ALA A 168 3.52 0.18 9.68
CA ALA A 168 2.79 -0.83 8.92
C ALA A 168 1.72 -0.25 7.99
N ALA A 169 1.21 0.95 8.30
CA ALA A 169 0.29 1.67 7.43
C ALA A 169 0.40 3.18 7.63
N VAL A 170 0.04 3.92 6.59
CA VAL A 170 0.02 5.38 6.59
C VAL A 170 -1.28 5.91 5.98
N GLU A 171 -1.66 7.12 6.43
CA GLU A 171 -2.81 7.87 5.92
C GLU A 171 -2.48 9.36 5.87
N LYS A 172 -2.70 9.99 4.69
CA LYS A 172 -2.53 11.42 4.48
C LYS A 172 -3.53 11.92 3.44
N GLY A 173 -4.59 12.57 3.89
CA GLY A 173 -5.69 13.02 3.00
C GLY A 173 -6.29 11.84 2.24
N ASN A 174 -6.25 11.91 0.93
CA ASN A 174 -6.75 10.87 0.04
C ASN A 174 -5.79 9.67 -0.18
N ILE A 175 -4.59 9.72 0.40
CA ILE A 175 -3.56 8.68 0.25
C ILE A 175 -3.59 7.74 1.44
N PHE A 176 -3.74 6.46 1.15
CA PHE A 176 -3.71 5.35 2.09
C PHE A 176 -2.65 4.34 1.63
N ALA A 177 -1.96 3.72 2.56
CA ALA A 177 -1.09 2.60 2.20
C ALA A 177 -0.86 1.65 3.37
N CYS A 178 -0.64 0.36 3.06
CA CYS A 178 -0.31 -0.67 4.05
C CYS A 178 0.81 -1.59 3.55
N GLN A 179 1.71 -1.99 4.46
CA GLN A 179 2.81 -2.91 4.17
C GLN A 179 2.35 -4.37 4.11
N PHE A 180 1.33 -4.71 4.88
CA PHE A 180 0.71 -6.04 4.86
C PHE A 180 -0.22 -6.20 3.65
N HIS A 181 -0.69 -7.42 3.46
CA HIS A 181 -1.62 -7.79 2.39
C HIS A 181 -3.05 -7.91 2.95
N PRO A 182 -3.90 -6.89 2.86
CA PRO A 182 -5.27 -6.98 3.36
C PRO A 182 -6.06 -8.08 2.63
N GLU A 183 -5.81 -8.30 1.34
CA GLU A 183 -6.43 -9.36 0.53
C GLU A 183 -6.05 -10.79 0.97
N LYS A 184 -5.04 -10.91 1.86
CA LYS A 184 -4.59 -12.18 2.47
C LYS A 184 -4.79 -12.22 3.98
N SER A 185 -5.47 -11.22 4.55
CA SER A 185 -5.59 -11.02 6.00
C SER A 185 -7.00 -11.38 6.52
N SER A 186 -7.66 -12.34 5.90
CA SER A 186 -8.98 -12.86 6.31
C SER A 186 -10.02 -11.75 6.54
N GLY A 187 -10.88 -11.87 7.54
CA GLY A 187 -11.93 -10.90 7.83
C GLY A 187 -11.42 -9.51 8.20
N VAL A 188 -10.30 -9.43 8.91
CA VAL A 188 -9.68 -8.14 9.27
C VAL A 188 -9.26 -7.39 8.00
N GLY A 189 -8.59 -8.09 7.08
CA GLY A 189 -8.17 -7.52 5.81
C GLY A 189 -9.34 -7.08 4.93
N LEU A 190 -10.42 -7.86 4.89
CA LEU A 190 -11.65 -7.47 4.17
C LEU A 190 -12.30 -6.23 4.78
N ASN A 191 -12.30 -6.09 6.12
CA ASN A 191 -12.81 -4.88 6.77
C ASN A 191 -11.95 -3.64 6.46
N ILE A 192 -10.62 -3.78 6.38
CA ILE A 192 -9.71 -2.71 5.96
C ILE A 192 -10.04 -2.27 4.52
N LEU A 193 -10.16 -3.23 3.60
CA LEU A 193 -10.55 -2.93 2.21
C LEU A 193 -11.95 -2.31 2.13
N LYS A 194 -12.90 -2.78 2.94
CA LYS A 194 -14.24 -2.20 3.02
C LYS A 194 -14.20 -0.74 3.47
N ASN A 195 -13.42 -0.42 4.51
CA ASN A 195 -13.26 0.95 4.97
C ASN A 195 -12.70 1.86 3.87
N PHE A 196 -11.71 1.41 3.10
CA PHE A 196 -11.22 2.14 1.94
C PHE A 196 -12.30 2.33 0.86
N VAL A 197 -13.08 1.28 0.57
CA VAL A 197 -14.17 1.33 -0.42
C VAL A 197 -15.25 2.31 0.00
N GLU A 198 -15.60 2.37 1.27
CA GLU A 198 -16.65 3.24 1.83
C GLU A 198 -16.18 4.68 2.08
N TYR A 199 -14.87 4.93 2.07
CA TYR A 199 -14.33 6.27 2.23
C TYR A 199 -14.86 7.22 1.15
N LYS A 200 -15.31 8.39 1.58
CA LYS A 200 -15.69 9.52 0.71
C LYS A 200 -14.89 10.73 1.19
N GLU A 201 -14.30 11.42 0.27
CA GLU A 201 -13.73 12.73 0.54
C GLU A 201 -14.86 13.73 0.75
N ASP A 202 -14.82 14.49 1.86
CA ASP A 202 -15.77 15.56 2.18
C ASP A 202 -15.56 16.80 1.29
#